data_1d6028f76f1720c2b3ebb6aa75c43e2c
#
_entry.id   1d6028f76f1720c2b3ebb6aa75c43e2c
#
_cell.length_a   1.000
_cell.length_b   1.000
_cell.length_c   1.000
_cell.angle_alpha   90.00
_cell.angle_beta   90.00
_cell.angle_gamma   90.00
#
_symmetry.space_group_name_H-M   'P 1'
#
loop_
_entity.id
_entity.type
_entity.pdbx_description
1 polymer ?
#
loop_
_entity_poly.entity_id
_entity_poly.type
_entity_poly.pdbx_seq_one_letter_code
_entity_poly.pdbx_strand_id
1 'polypeptide(L)'
;MLAAYGQTEESYRTQIRTQKLVEYAVNQAAQKDLTEANYKAAYDNYTPNTEVQVVSTTDKAVADKVDSEAKAEGADFSQVAKDNSLKVTSKTVNSASQDFPTDVLTAAFKQDANAVSDVVTVSNSSTGAATYYIVKTVSKSEKNADWKNYKDDLTKVIINGKKSVLTSLTQ
;
A
#
# COMPACT_ATOMS: atom_id res chain seq x y z
N MET A 1 6.58 29.59 -16.36
CA MET A 1 6.22 28.96 -15.07
C MET A 1 7.43 28.39 -14.31
N LEU A 2 8.48 27.86 -14.95
CA LEU A 2 9.66 27.31 -14.25
C LEU A 2 10.45 28.37 -13.44
N ALA A 3 10.53 29.60 -13.93
CA ALA A 3 11.24 30.68 -13.25
C ALA A 3 10.63 31.12 -11.91
N ALA A 4 9.37 30.82 -11.67
CA ALA A 4 8.69 31.14 -10.39
C ALA A 4 9.21 30.30 -9.20
N TYR A 5 9.94 29.19 -9.49
CA TYR A 5 10.53 28.29 -8.48
C TYR A 5 12.06 28.34 -8.47
N GLY A 6 12.70 29.35 -9.10
CA GLY A 6 14.15 29.51 -9.17
C GLY A 6 14.86 28.42 -10.01
N GLN A 7 14.12 27.68 -10.83
CA GLN A 7 14.67 26.64 -11.70
C GLN A 7 14.85 27.16 -13.11
N THR A 8 16.03 26.89 -13.71
CA THR A 8 16.28 27.07 -15.14
C THR A 8 15.83 25.83 -15.92
N GLU A 9 15.57 25.99 -17.23
CA GLU A 9 15.26 24.85 -18.08
C GLU A 9 16.38 23.80 -18.06
N GLU A 10 17.61 24.21 -17.99
CA GLU A 10 18.79 23.34 -17.92
C GLU A 10 18.85 22.57 -16.59
N SER A 11 18.58 23.23 -15.45
CA SER A 11 18.53 22.58 -14.13
C SER A 11 17.40 21.54 -14.09
N TYR A 12 16.24 21.86 -14.65
CA TYR A 12 15.11 20.96 -14.74
C TYR A 12 15.44 19.73 -15.62
N ARG A 13 16.03 19.95 -16.81
CA ARG A 13 16.46 18.86 -17.70
C ARG A 13 17.50 17.96 -17.03
N THR A 14 18.45 18.54 -16.30
CA THR A 14 19.47 17.80 -15.55
C THR A 14 18.84 16.98 -14.45
N GLN A 15 17.88 17.52 -13.69
CA GLN A 15 17.14 16.80 -12.67
C GLN A 15 16.38 15.59 -13.25
N ILE A 16 15.65 15.79 -14.35
CA ILE A 16 14.93 14.70 -15.02
C ILE A 16 15.90 13.62 -15.53
N ARG A 17 17.03 14.03 -16.11
CA ARG A 17 18.05 13.08 -16.60
C ARG A 17 18.63 12.26 -15.45
N THR A 18 18.98 12.90 -14.35
CA THR A 18 19.50 12.23 -13.15
C THR A 18 18.47 11.26 -12.57
N GLN A 19 17.22 11.69 -12.44
CA GLN A 19 16.13 10.83 -11.96
C GLN A 19 15.96 9.60 -12.87
N LYS A 20 15.99 9.76 -14.19
CA LYS A 20 15.88 8.65 -15.14
C LYS A 20 17.07 7.70 -15.09
N LEU A 21 18.29 8.20 -14.87
CA LEU A 21 19.47 7.36 -14.70
C LEU A 21 19.40 6.55 -13.40
N VAL A 22 18.97 7.16 -12.31
CA VAL A 22 18.76 6.46 -11.02
C VAL A 22 17.69 5.39 -11.20
N GLU A 23 16.54 5.72 -11.80
CA GLU A 23 15.47 4.76 -12.07
C GLU A 23 15.96 3.57 -12.91
N TYR A 24 16.76 3.84 -13.98
CA TYR A 24 17.36 2.80 -14.81
C TYR A 24 18.32 1.91 -14.01
N ALA A 25 19.23 2.50 -13.24
CA ALA A 25 20.17 1.75 -12.41
C ALA A 25 19.47 0.88 -11.36
N VAL A 26 18.42 1.40 -10.71
CA VAL A 26 17.59 0.67 -9.75
C VAL A 26 16.90 -0.51 -10.44
N ASN A 27 16.31 -0.30 -11.61
CA ASN A 27 15.65 -1.37 -12.37
C ASN A 27 16.65 -2.46 -12.79
N GLN A 28 17.85 -2.09 -13.24
CA GLN A 28 18.90 -3.06 -13.60
C GLN A 28 19.37 -3.86 -12.38
N ALA A 29 19.55 -3.21 -11.23
CA ALA A 29 19.91 -3.89 -9.98
C ALA A 29 18.79 -4.84 -9.52
N ALA A 30 17.53 -4.40 -9.62
CA ALA A 30 16.37 -5.22 -9.24
C ALA A 30 16.23 -6.46 -10.14
N GLN A 31 16.51 -6.34 -11.43
CA GLN A 31 16.45 -7.49 -12.35
C GLN A 31 17.45 -8.60 -11.98
N LYS A 32 18.63 -8.25 -11.44
CA LYS A 32 19.61 -9.25 -10.97
C LYS A 32 19.11 -10.02 -9.75
N ASP A 33 18.17 -9.46 -9.00
CA ASP A 33 17.55 -10.09 -7.84
C ASP A 33 16.38 -11.03 -8.21
N LEU A 34 15.99 -11.10 -9.48
CA LEU A 34 14.93 -12.00 -9.95
C LEU A 34 15.45 -13.44 -10.12
N THR A 35 15.84 -14.04 -9.03
CA THR A 35 16.33 -15.42 -8.93
C THR A 35 15.27 -16.35 -8.33
N GLU A 36 15.35 -17.64 -8.60
CA GLU A 36 14.42 -18.61 -8.01
C GLU A 36 14.43 -18.58 -6.48
N ALA A 37 15.60 -18.38 -5.88
CA ALA A 37 15.75 -18.27 -4.43
C ALA A 37 14.98 -17.07 -3.88
N ASN A 38 15.09 -15.91 -4.54
CA ASN A 38 14.39 -14.69 -4.13
C ASN A 38 12.88 -14.78 -4.38
N TYR A 39 12.45 -15.46 -5.45
CA TYR A 39 11.03 -15.74 -5.66
C TYR A 39 10.45 -16.60 -4.54
N LYS A 40 11.14 -17.65 -4.12
CA LYS A 40 10.70 -18.51 -3.01
C LYS A 40 10.66 -17.74 -1.69
N ALA A 41 11.69 -16.95 -1.39
CA ALA A 41 11.73 -16.11 -0.18
C ALA A 41 10.61 -15.05 -0.17
N ALA A 42 10.34 -14.41 -1.31
CA ALA A 42 9.22 -13.47 -1.43
C ALA A 42 7.87 -14.19 -1.29
N TYR A 43 7.75 -15.40 -1.82
CA TYR A 43 6.54 -16.20 -1.72
C TYR A 43 6.21 -16.60 -0.28
N ASP A 44 7.20 -16.89 0.57
CA ASP A 44 6.96 -17.26 1.96
C ASP A 44 6.11 -16.20 2.70
N ASN A 45 6.36 -14.92 2.41
CA ASN A 45 5.66 -13.79 2.99
C ASN A 45 4.54 -13.20 2.10
N TYR A 46 4.28 -13.83 0.95
CA TYR A 46 3.28 -13.33 0.01
C TYR A 46 1.86 -13.61 0.49
N THR A 47 1.03 -12.59 0.48
CA THR A 47 -0.41 -12.69 0.70
C THR A 47 -1.12 -12.59 -0.65
N PRO A 48 -1.92 -13.61 -1.02
CA PRO A 48 -2.69 -13.61 -2.27
C PRO A 48 -3.85 -12.61 -2.22
N ASN A 49 -4.64 -12.58 -3.27
CA ASN A 49 -5.75 -11.65 -3.42
C ASN A 49 -6.68 -11.67 -2.20
N THR A 50 -6.88 -10.49 -1.66
CA THR A 50 -7.73 -10.20 -0.51
C THR A 50 -8.67 -9.08 -0.91
N GLU A 51 -9.96 -9.30 -0.81
CA GLU A 51 -10.97 -8.26 -1.03
C GLU A 51 -11.11 -7.41 0.22
N VAL A 52 -11.00 -6.10 0.06
CA VAL A 52 -11.06 -5.14 1.17
C VAL A 52 -12.04 -4.02 0.88
N GLN A 53 -12.64 -3.50 1.95
CA GLN A 53 -13.36 -2.25 1.98
C GLN A 53 -12.62 -1.31 2.92
N VAL A 54 -12.28 -0.12 2.44
CA VAL A 54 -11.48 0.85 3.18
C VAL A 54 -12.22 2.17 3.25
N VAL A 55 -12.24 2.78 4.41
CA VAL A 55 -12.65 4.16 4.63
C VAL A 55 -11.48 4.96 5.19
N SER A 56 -11.45 6.26 4.93
CA SER A 56 -10.44 7.15 5.48
C SER A 56 -11.03 8.49 5.88
N THR A 57 -10.46 9.08 6.91
CA THR A 57 -10.81 10.43 7.39
C THR A 57 -9.58 11.09 8.02
N THR A 58 -9.58 12.41 8.08
CA THR A 58 -8.58 13.19 8.83
C THR A 58 -9.05 13.53 10.25
N ASP A 59 -10.30 13.23 10.56
CA ASP A 59 -10.89 13.43 11.89
C ASP A 59 -10.79 12.16 12.72
N LYS A 60 -9.99 12.21 13.79
CA LYS A 60 -9.80 11.06 14.68
C LYS A 60 -11.08 10.63 15.38
N ALA A 61 -11.92 11.58 15.80
CA ALA A 61 -13.15 11.26 16.51
C ALA A 61 -14.15 10.50 15.59
N VAL A 62 -14.20 10.90 14.32
CA VAL A 62 -14.98 10.17 13.30
C VAL A 62 -14.41 8.77 13.07
N ALA A 63 -13.07 8.64 12.99
CA ALA A 63 -12.44 7.34 12.83
C ALA A 63 -12.74 6.38 14.00
N ASP A 64 -12.58 6.85 15.25
CA ASP A 64 -12.82 6.08 16.46
C ASP A 64 -14.31 5.66 16.55
N LYS A 65 -15.23 6.54 16.14
CA LYS A 65 -16.66 6.24 16.09
C LYS A 65 -16.97 5.15 15.06
N VAL A 66 -16.47 5.28 13.84
CA VAL A 66 -16.65 4.29 12.76
C VAL A 66 -16.06 2.94 13.15
N ASP A 67 -14.89 2.91 13.78
CA ASP A 67 -14.25 1.69 14.27
C ASP A 67 -15.16 0.97 15.27
N SER A 68 -15.68 1.69 16.25
CA SER A 68 -16.60 1.14 17.26
C SER A 68 -17.90 0.61 16.65
N GLU A 69 -18.53 1.39 15.76
CA GLU A 69 -19.80 1.03 15.12
C GLU A 69 -19.62 -0.15 14.14
N ALA A 70 -18.51 -0.20 13.39
CA ALA A 70 -18.24 -1.24 12.41
C ALA A 70 -17.90 -2.61 13.05
N LYS A 71 -17.42 -2.61 14.29
CA LYS A 71 -17.13 -3.82 15.08
C LYS A 71 -18.33 -4.35 15.85
N ALA A 72 -19.44 -3.61 15.88
CA ALA A 72 -20.66 -4.07 16.54
C ALA A 72 -21.21 -5.33 15.84
N GLU A 73 -21.84 -6.21 16.62
CA GLU A 73 -22.43 -7.44 16.08
C GLU A 73 -23.51 -7.11 15.02
N GLY A 74 -23.39 -7.73 13.85
CA GLY A 74 -24.31 -7.53 12.73
C GLY A 74 -24.14 -6.22 11.98
N ALA A 75 -23.09 -5.43 12.26
CA ALA A 75 -22.86 -4.15 11.58
C ALA A 75 -22.58 -4.34 10.09
N ASP A 76 -23.21 -3.51 9.27
CA ASP A 76 -22.88 -3.34 7.87
C ASP A 76 -21.84 -2.21 7.72
N PHE A 77 -20.61 -2.56 7.34
CA PHE A 77 -19.50 -1.61 7.20
C PHE A 77 -19.81 -0.47 6.23
N SER A 78 -20.49 -0.77 5.13
CA SER A 78 -20.85 0.23 4.13
C SER A 78 -21.92 1.19 4.65
N GLN A 79 -22.88 0.68 5.42
CA GLN A 79 -23.90 1.51 6.04
C GLN A 79 -23.30 2.40 7.13
N VAL A 80 -22.44 1.84 8.01
CA VAL A 80 -21.71 2.61 9.04
C VAL A 80 -20.90 3.73 8.42
N ALA A 81 -20.17 3.45 7.34
CA ALA A 81 -19.41 4.47 6.62
C ALA A 81 -20.31 5.60 6.09
N LYS A 82 -21.43 5.24 5.47
CA LYS A 82 -22.41 6.19 4.92
C LYS A 82 -23.02 7.06 6.01
N ASP A 83 -23.41 6.48 7.14
CA ASP A 83 -24.01 7.20 8.28
C ASP A 83 -23.02 8.22 8.89
N ASN A 84 -21.72 7.96 8.75
CA ASN A 84 -20.65 8.88 9.15
C ASN A 84 -20.12 9.75 7.99
N SER A 85 -20.85 9.82 6.86
CA SER A 85 -20.50 10.62 5.66
C SER A 85 -19.15 10.25 5.04
N LEU A 86 -18.71 9.00 5.19
CA LEU A 86 -17.49 8.48 4.61
C LEU A 86 -17.78 7.65 3.35
N LYS A 87 -16.83 7.70 2.42
CA LYS A 87 -16.88 6.91 1.19
C LYS A 87 -16.11 5.60 1.37
N VAL A 88 -16.76 4.48 1.09
CA VAL A 88 -16.09 3.18 1.01
C VAL A 88 -15.36 3.03 -0.31
N THR A 89 -14.11 2.62 -0.24
CA THR A 89 -13.32 2.18 -1.40
C THR A 89 -13.15 0.67 -1.33
N SER A 90 -13.74 -0.05 -2.29
CA SER A 90 -13.60 -1.51 -2.41
C SER A 90 -12.52 -1.85 -3.41
N LYS A 91 -11.59 -2.73 -3.05
CA LYS A 91 -10.46 -3.17 -3.88
C LYS A 91 -10.12 -4.63 -3.59
N THR A 92 -9.57 -5.30 -4.61
CA THR A 92 -8.84 -6.54 -4.42
C THR A 92 -7.35 -6.20 -4.37
N VAL A 93 -6.69 -6.55 -3.28
CA VAL A 93 -5.28 -6.24 -3.00
C VAL A 93 -4.50 -7.51 -2.68
N ASN A 94 -3.19 -7.48 -2.89
CA ASN A 94 -2.25 -8.54 -2.53
C ASN A 94 -0.91 -7.91 -2.10
N SER A 95 0.10 -8.72 -1.81
CA SER A 95 1.42 -8.22 -1.37
C SER A 95 2.14 -7.33 -2.40
N ALA A 96 1.74 -7.37 -3.68
CA ALA A 96 2.29 -6.50 -4.72
C ALA A 96 1.52 -5.18 -4.90
N SER A 97 0.38 -5.01 -4.21
CA SER A 97 -0.49 -3.84 -4.34
C SER A 97 0.14 -2.59 -3.72
N GLN A 98 -0.13 -1.45 -4.35
CA GLN A 98 0.28 -0.11 -3.91
C GLN A 98 -0.92 0.86 -3.85
N ASP A 99 -2.13 0.33 -3.84
CA ASP A 99 -3.38 1.11 -3.82
C ASP A 99 -3.60 1.84 -2.50
N PHE A 100 -3.03 1.32 -1.42
CA PHE A 100 -3.13 1.88 -0.07
C PHE A 100 -1.76 1.94 0.60
N PRO A 101 -1.60 2.75 1.65
CA PRO A 101 -0.39 2.74 2.48
C PRO A 101 -0.07 1.34 3.02
N THR A 102 1.21 1.05 3.21
CA THR A 102 1.69 -0.28 3.66
C THR A 102 1.05 -0.72 4.97
N ASP A 103 0.83 0.20 5.92
CA ASP A 103 0.22 -0.10 7.22
C ASP A 103 -1.24 -0.54 7.06
N VAL A 104 -1.97 0.07 6.11
CA VAL A 104 -3.35 -0.28 5.77
C VAL A 104 -3.42 -1.68 5.16
N LEU A 105 -2.53 -1.99 4.21
CA LEU A 105 -2.43 -3.32 3.60
C LEU A 105 -2.04 -4.37 4.64
N THR A 106 -1.10 -4.04 5.53
CA THR A 106 -0.67 -4.94 6.61
C THR A 106 -1.82 -5.27 7.55
N ALA A 107 -2.64 -4.28 7.93
CA ALA A 107 -3.82 -4.51 8.75
C ALA A 107 -4.82 -5.44 8.05
N ALA A 108 -5.09 -5.19 6.75
CA ALA A 108 -5.98 -6.04 5.95
C ALA A 108 -5.52 -7.50 5.87
N PHE A 109 -4.20 -7.73 5.73
CA PHE A 109 -3.65 -9.07 5.57
C PHE A 109 -3.58 -9.87 6.87
N LYS A 110 -3.44 -9.20 8.02
CA LYS A 110 -3.34 -9.85 9.34
C LYS A 110 -4.67 -10.33 9.89
N GLN A 111 -5.77 -9.69 9.51
CA GLN A 111 -7.08 -10.03 10.05
C GLN A 111 -7.78 -11.13 9.24
N ASP A 112 -8.75 -11.80 9.86
CA ASP A 112 -9.56 -12.82 9.20
C ASP A 112 -10.59 -12.22 8.23
N ALA A 113 -11.15 -13.06 7.36
CA ALA A 113 -12.26 -12.65 6.52
C ALA A 113 -13.45 -12.16 7.38
N ASN A 114 -14.12 -11.13 6.93
CA ASN A 114 -15.19 -10.38 7.60
C ASN A 114 -14.75 -9.57 8.83
N ALA A 115 -13.51 -9.59 9.23
CA ALA A 115 -13.02 -8.76 10.34
C ALA A 115 -12.80 -7.30 9.93
N VAL A 116 -12.91 -6.40 10.90
CA VAL A 116 -12.63 -4.96 10.79
C VAL A 116 -11.38 -4.65 11.61
N SER A 117 -10.45 -3.90 11.03
CA SER A 117 -9.19 -3.49 11.69
C SER A 117 -9.46 -2.47 12.79
N ASP A 118 -8.51 -2.32 13.71
CA ASP A 118 -8.40 -1.10 14.49
C ASP A 118 -8.08 0.10 13.59
N VAL A 119 -8.23 1.32 14.11
CA VAL A 119 -7.88 2.54 13.37
C VAL A 119 -6.39 2.52 13.04
N VAL A 120 -6.07 2.53 11.74
CA VAL A 120 -4.71 2.62 11.23
C VAL A 120 -4.38 4.09 10.98
N THR A 121 -3.37 4.62 11.68
CA THR A 121 -2.94 6.01 11.53
C THR A 121 -1.76 6.09 10.57
N VAL A 122 -1.90 6.88 9.51
CA VAL A 122 -0.84 7.14 8.53
C VAL A 122 -0.50 8.63 8.58
N SER A 123 0.72 8.96 8.97
CA SER A 123 1.20 10.34 9.05
C SER A 123 1.95 10.73 7.78
N ASN A 124 1.64 11.90 7.25
CA ASN A 124 2.41 12.49 6.16
C ASN A 124 3.71 13.06 6.73
N SER A 125 4.86 12.53 6.31
CA SER A 125 6.18 12.93 6.81
C SER A 125 6.53 14.40 6.51
N SER A 126 5.96 14.98 5.46
CA SER A 126 6.26 16.37 5.05
C SER A 126 5.40 17.40 5.75
N THR A 127 4.15 17.06 6.10
CA THR A 127 3.19 18.00 6.69
C THR A 127 2.84 17.70 8.13
N GLY A 128 3.17 16.51 8.62
CA GLY A 128 2.73 15.99 9.94
C GLY A 128 1.24 15.67 10.02
N ALA A 129 0.48 15.86 8.94
CA ALA A 129 -0.94 15.57 8.92
C ALA A 129 -1.19 14.06 9.01
N ALA A 130 -2.12 13.66 9.87
CA ALA A 130 -2.54 12.27 10.02
C ALA A 130 -3.79 11.99 9.20
N THR A 131 -3.83 10.80 8.58
CA THR A 131 -5.03 10.22 7.98
C THR A 131 -5.31 8.91 8.68
N TYR A 132 -6.54 8.70 9.06
CA TYR A 132 -7.02 7.53 9.77
C TYR A 132 -7.78 6.63 8.83
N TYR A 133 -7.42 5.35 8.81
CA TYR A 133 -8.02 4.34 7.95
C TYR A 133 -8.68 3.25 8.81
N ILE A 134 -9.83 2.77 8.38
CA ILE A 134 -10.47 1.57 8.89
C ILE A 134 -10.67 0.62 7.71
N VAL A 135 -10.27 -0.64 7.89
CA VAL A 135 -10.28 -1.65 6.84
C VAL A 135 -11.15 -2.82 7.27
N LYS A 136 -12.09 -3.18 6.42
CA LYS A 136 -12.77 -4.48 6.50
C LYS A 136 -12.16 -5.42 5.47
N THR A 137 -11.69 -6.57 5.90
CA THR A 137 -11.33 -7.68 5.01
C THR A 137 -12.60 -8.45 4.68
N VAL A 138 -13.02 -8.45 3.42
CA VAL A 138 -14.25 -9.12 2.99
C VAL A 138 -14.01 -10.59 2.76
N SER A 139 -12.97 -10.91 1.96
CA SER A 139 -12.61 -12.29 1.65
C SER A 139 -11.10 -12.41 1.40
N LYS A 140 -10.58 -13.62 1.52
CA LYS A 140 -9.19 -13.96 1.23
C LYS A 140 -9.14 -15.15 0.30
N SER A 141 -8.33 -15.08 -0.75
CA SER A 141 -8.03 -16.22 -1.59
C SER A 141 -7.05 -17.16 -0.89
N GLU A 142 -7.24 -18.45 -1.07
CA GLU A 142 -6.25 -19.44 -0.61
C GLU A 142 -4.94 -19.28 -1.38
N LYS A 143 -3.83 -19.48 -0.69
CA LYS A 143 -2.49 -19.42 -1.27
C LYS A 143 -2.20 -20.75 -1.98
N ASN A 144 -2.00 -20.71 -3.30
CA ASN A 144 -1.60 -21.87 -4.07
C ASN A 144 -0.19 -22.32 -3.65
N ALA A 145 0.05 -23.63 -3.55
CA ALA A 145 1.33 -24.19 -3.12
C ALA A 145 2.50 -23.90 -4.08
N ASP A 146 2.23 -23.67 -5.38
CA ASP A 146 3.27 -23.36 -6.36
C ASP A 146 3.42 -21.84 -6.52
N TRP A 147 4.57 -21.31 -6.09
CA TRP A 147 4.94 -19.90 -6.19
C TRP A 147 4.92 -19.38 -7.64
N LYS A 148 5.09 -20.25 -8.63
CA LYS A 148 5.10 -19.88 -10.05
C LYS A 148 3.78 -19.25 -10.50
N ASN A 149 2.67 -19.59 -9.84
CA ASN A 149 1.36 -19.00 -10.11
C ASN A 149 1.29 -17.50 -9.73
N TYR A 150 2.24 -17.03 -8.93
CA TYR A 150 2.32 -15.64 -8.47
C TYR A 150 3.55 -14.89 -9.00
N LYS A 151 4.24 -15.46 -10.02
CA LYS A 151 5.53 -14.96 -10.49
C LYS A 151 5.50 -13.46 -10.83
N ASP A 152 4.45 -12.99 -11.48
CA ASP A 152 4.32 -11.58 -11.87
C ASP A 152 4.19 -10.66 -10.65
N ASP A 153 3.40 -11.06 -9.67
CA ASP A 153 3.25 -10.29 -8.43
C ASP A 153 4.50 -10.35 -7.57
N LEU A 154 5.14 -11.52 -7.46
CA LEU A 154 6.41 -11.68 -6.76
C LEU A 154 7.52 -10.85 -7.39
N THR A 155 7.54 -10.73 -8.73
CA THR A 155 8.44 -9.83 -9.45
C THR A 155 8.25 -8.39 -8.99
N LYS A 156 6.99 -7.91 -8.89
CA LYS A 156 6.68 -6.57 -8.39
C LYS A 156 7.11 -6.39 -6.93
N VAL A 157 6.86 -7.38 -6.08
CA VAL A 157 7.27 -7.36 -4.66
C VAL A 157 8.79 -7.20 -4.53
N ILE A 158 9.58 -8.01 -5.27
CA ILE A 158 11.04 -7.95 -5.24
C ILE A 158 11.55 -6.59 -5.76
N ILE A 159 11.02 -6.12 -6.88
CA ILE A 159 11.41 -4.83 -7.48
C ILE A 159 11.07 -3.66 -6.55
N ASN A 160 9.87 -3.65 -5.96
CA ASN A 160 9.43 -2.59 -5.07
C ASN A 160 10.24 -2.58 -3.77
N GLY A 161 10.56 -3.74 -3.21
CA GLY A 161 11.44 -3.87 -2.06
C GLY A 161 12.83 -3.29 -2.34
N LYS A 162 13.40 -3.58 -3.51
CA LYS A 162 14.70 -3.02 -3.92
C LYS A 162 14.66 -1.50 -4.11
N LYS A 163 13.61 -1.00 -4.75
CA LYS A 163 13.42 0.45 -4.92
C LYS A 163 13.34 1.18 -3.59
N SER A 164 12.60 0.64 -2.63
CA SER A 164 12.46 1.23 -1.29
C SER A 164 13.82 1.33 -0.58
N VAL A 165 14.62 0.25 -0.59
CA VAL A 165 15.96 0.23 0.01
C VAL A 165 16.89 1.26 -0.64
N LEU A 166 16.92 1.34 -1.96
CA LEU A 166 17.78 2.27 -2.69
C LEU A 166 17.38 3.72 -2.48
N THR A 167 16.06 4.01 -2.40
CA THR A 167 15.57 5.36 -2.10
C THR A 167 15.94 5.79 -0.68
N SER A 168 15.91 4.89 0.30
CA SER A 168 16.31 5.21 1.68
C SER A 168 17.82 5.45 1.85
N LEU A 169 18.65 4.95 0.92
CA LEU A 169 20.11 5.18 0.94
C LEU A 169 20.52 6.51 0.28
N THR A 170 19.60 7.17 -0.42
CA THR A 170 19.86 8.43 -1.16
C THR A 170 19.29 9.68 -0.46
N GLN A 171 18.70 9.53 0.72
CA GLN A 171 18.26 10.60 1.63
C GLN A 171 19.28 10.80 2.75
#